data_479dee12746b6d69ef404e243d661477
#
_entry.id   479dee12746b6d69ef404e243d661477
#
_cell.length_a   1.000
_cell.length_b   1.000
_cell.length_c   1.000
_cell.angle_alpha   90.00
_cell.angle_beta   90.00
_cell.angle_gamma   90.00
#
_symmetry.space_group_name_H-M   'P 1'
#
loop_
_entity.id
_entity.type
_entity.pdbx_description
1 polymer ?
#
loop_
_entity_poly.entity_id
_entity_poly.type
_entity_poly.pdbx_seq_one_letter_code
_entity_poly.pdbx_strand_id
1 'polypeptide(L)'
;MASKLAGEALIASYAHMFDLRGCAFRFGNVVGRRQTHGVGFDFVRRLRRDPARLRVLGDGRQSKSYVWVGDVVEAVLLAHANRRRPFEAFNVATGDYITVTEIADLACACLGLDSRAVRYEYTGGDRGWKGDVPIVRLNSERIRSLGWKNERSCKEALHDSMEAMLDDARAGRFDA
;
A
#
# COMPACT_ATOMS: atom_id res chain seq x y z
N MET A 1 16.29 0.06 -4.45
CA MET A 1 16.15 -1.24 -3.74
C MET A 1 17.43 -1.68 -3.03
N ALA A 2 18.62 -1.54 -3.62
CA ALA A 2 19.89 -1.96 -2.98
C ALA A 2 20.11 -1.35 -1.58
N SER A 3 19.82 -0.05 -1.39
CA SER A 3 19.97 0.64 -0.10
C SER A 3 19.12 0.04 1.03
N LYS A 4 17.90 -0.43 0.72
CA LYS A 4 17.03 -1.06 1.72
C LYS A 4 17.56 -2.44 2.15
N LEU A 5 18.05 -3.23 1.18
CA LEU A 5 18.68 -4.53 1.46
C LEU A 5 19.98 -4.36 2.26
N ALA A 6 20.81 -3.38 1.90
CA ALA A 6 22.02 -3.04 2.65
C ALA A 6 21.69 -2.63 4.10
N GLY A 7 20.67 -1.82 4.31
CA GLY A 7 20.21 -1.44 5.65
C GLY A 7 19.74 -2.65 6.48
N GLU A 8 19.01 -3.58 5.87
CA GLU A 8 18.59 -4.83 6.52
C GLU A 8 19.79 -5.69 6.94
N ALA A 9 20.78 -5.83 6.04
CA ALA A 9 22.00 -6.58 6.32
C ALA A 9 22.85 -5.93 7.42
N LEU A 10 22.95 -4.60 7.44
CA LEU A 10 23.64 -3.86 8.51
C LEU A 10 22.95 -4.08 9.87
N ILE A 11 21.63 -3.94 9.95
CA ILE A 11 20.89 -4.18 11.21
C ILE A 11 21.11 -5.61 11.69
N ALA A 12 21.09 -6.60 10.79
CA ALA A 12 21.36 -7.99 11.13
C ALA A 12 22.77 -8.18 11.70
N SER A 13 23.78 -7.59 11.04
CA SER A 13 25.17 -7.65 11.48
C SER A 13 25.35 -7.04 12.87
N TYR A 14 24.82 -5.83 13.10
CA TYR A 14 24.90 -5.14 14.39
C TYR A 14 24.16 -5.91 15.49
N ALA A 15 23.00 -6.49 15.18
CA ALA A 15 22.25 -7.30 16.14
C ALA A 15 23.07 -8.49 16.64
N HIS A 16 23.82 -9.16 15.76
CA HIS A 16 24.64 -10.31 16.14
C HIS A 16 25.98 -9.91 16.78
N MET A 17 26.56 -8.78 16.40
CA MET A 17 27.88 -8.35 16.90
C MET A 17 27.80 -7.67 18.26
N PHE A 18 26.73 -6.96 18.55
CA PHE A 18 26.61 -6.06 19.71
C PHE A 18 25.45 -6.42 20.66
N ASP A 19 24.94 -7.64 20.54
CA ASP A 19 23.79 -8.14 21.34
C ASP A 19 22.57 -7.21 21.30
N LEU A 20 22.39 -6.52 20.17
CA LEU A 20 21.24 -5.68 19.92
C LEU A 20 20.05 -6.53 19.42
N ARG A 21 18.86 -5.98 19.53
CA ARG A 21 17.66 -6.62 19.01
C ARG A 21 17.08 -5.80 17.85
N GLY A 22 17.07 -6.37 16.64
CA GLY A 22 16.60 -5.73 15.42
C GLY A 22 15.46 -6.47 14.74
N CYS A 23 14.52 -5.71 14.16
CA CYS A 23 13.53 -6.24 13.23
C CYS A 23 13.58 -5.45 11.92
N ALA A 24 13.46 -6.14 10.80
CA ALA A 24 13.22 -5.54 9.50
C ALA A 24 11.81 -5.90 9.03
N PHE A 25 11.12 -4.91 8.43
CA PHE A 25 9.78 -5.11 7.90
C PHE A 25 9.75 -4.78 6.41
N ARG A 26 9.18 -5.67 5.63
CA ARG A 26 8.93 -5.50 4.19
C ARG A 26 7.43 -5.42 4.00
N PHE A 27 6.95 -4.22 3.75
CA PHE A 27 5.52 -3.94 3.64
C PHE A 27 5.01 -4.10 2.20
N GLY A 28 3.75 -4.51 2.05
CA GLY A 28 2.93 -4.17 0.90
C GLY A 28 2.79 -2.64 0.79
N ASN A 29 1.96 -2.15 -0.15
CA ASN A 29 1.71 -0.71 -0.21
C ASN A 29 0.87 -0.29 1.00
N VAL A 30 1.45 0.56 1.86
CA VAL A 30 0.75 1.05 3.05
C VAL A 30 -0.17 2.20 2.66
N VAL A 31 -1.42 2.13 3.10
CA VAL A 31 -2.44 3.16 2.86
C VAL A 31 -3.11 3.55 4.18
N GLY A 32 -3.68 4.76 4.23
CA GLY A 32 -4.34 5.26 5.43
C GLY A 32 -4.66 6.74 5.35
N ARG A 33 -5.07 7.30 6.49
CA ARG A 33 -5.36 8.73 6.62
C ARG A 33 -4.13 9.57 6.30
N ARG A 34 -4.36 10.79 5.76
CA ARG A 34 -3.32 11.78 5.41
C ARG A 34 -2.30 11.27 4.39
N GLN A 35 -2.70 10.34 3.55
CA GLN A 35 -1.89 9.91 2.43
C GLN A 35 -1.73 11.04 1.42
N THR A 36 -0.49 11.32 0.99
CA THR A 36 -0.15 12.44 0.10
C THR A 36 0.36 11.99 -1.27
N HIS A 37 0.41 10.70 -1.53
CA HIS A 37 0.88 10.11 -2.78
C HIS A 37 0.34 8.69 -2.96
N GLY A 38 0.55 8.13 -4.14
CA GLY A 38 0.12 6.79 -4.51
C GLY A 38 -1.11 6.78 -5.41
N VAL A 39 -1.40 5.62 -6.01
CA VAL A 39 -2.41 5.50 -7.07
C VAL A 39 -3.81 5.94 -6.61
N GLY A 40 -4.23 5.58 -5.40
CA GLY A 40 -5.54 5.98 -4.87
C GLY A 40 -5.64 7.50 -4.69
N PHE A 41 -4.60 8.11 -4.12
CA PHE A 41 -4.49 9.56 -3.99
C PHE A 41 -4.55 10.26 -5.36
N ASP A 42 -3.75 9.79 -6.31
CA ASP A 42 -3.70 10.38 -7.65
C ASP A 42 -5.04 10.28 -8.39
N PHE A 43 -5.75 9.16 -8.24
CA PHE A 43 -7.03 8.95 -8.90
C PHE A 43 -8.12 9.83 -8.29
N VAL A 44 -8.25 9.89 -6.99
CA VAL A 44 -9.18 10.80 -6.31
C VAL A 44 -8.92 12.25 -6.73
N ARG A 45 -7.66 12.70 -6.71
CA ARG A 45 -7.29 14.05 -7.10
C ARG A 45 -7.61 14.36 -8.57
N ARG A 46 -7.36 13.43 -9.49
CA ARG A 46 -7.63 13.62 -10.93
C ARG A 46 -9.12 13.63 -11.20
N LEU A 47 -9.88 12.70 -10.65
CA LEU A 47 -11.34 12.63 -10.85
C LEU A 47 -12.09 13.81 -10.23
N ARG A 48 -11.59 14.40 -9.15
CA ARG A 48 -12.14 15.66 -8.62
C ARG A 48 -11.94 16.85 -9.57
N ARG A 49 -10.86 16.85 -10.37
CA ARG A 49 -10.57 17.90 -11.36
C ARG A 49 -11.30 17.67 -12.68
N ASP A 50 -11.38 16.44 -13.13
CA ASP A 50 -12.06 16.05 -14.37
C ASP A 50 -12.80 14.71 -14.13
N PRO A 51 -14.10 14.76 -13.79
CA PRO A 51 -14.88 13.55 -13.51
C PRO A 51 -15.22 12.74 -14.76
N ALA A 52 -14.94 13.25 -15.96
CA ALA A 52 -15.24 12.56 -17.22
C ALA A 52 -14.07 11.67 -17.69
N ARG A 53 -12.84 11.95 -17.25
CA ARG A 53 -11.64 11.26 -17.75
C ARG A 53 -10.65 10.94 -16.64
N LEU A 54 -10.07 9.73 -16.72
CA LEU A 54 -9.02 9.31 -15.81
C LEU A 54 -7.84 8.72 -16.60
N ARG A 55 -6.70 9.38 -16.54
CA ARG A 55 -5.45 8.82 -17.08
C ARG A 55 -4.91 7.75 -16.13
N VAL A 56 -4.76 6.53 -16.65
CA VAL A 56 -4.25 5.35 -15.96
C VAL A 56 -2.88 4.99 -16.54
N LEU A 57 -1.85 4.93 -15.70
CA LEU A 57 -0.51 4.55 -16.13
C LEU A 57 -0.42 3.04 -16.30
N GLY A 58 0.20 2.58 -17.41
CA GLY A 58 0.27 1.18 -17.79
C GLY A 58 -1.01 0.71 -18.50
N ASP A 59 -1.27 -0.58 -18.46
CA ASP A 59 -2.45 -1.25 -19.05
C ASP A 59 -3.58 -1.49 -18.01
N GLY A 60 -3.37 -1.08 -16.75
CA GLY A 60 -4.33 -1.26 -15.67
C GLY A 60 -4.33 -2.64 -15.01
N ARG A 61 -3.57 -3.61 -15.52
CA ARG A 61 -3.50 -4.99 -15.02
C ARG A 61 -2.47 -5.18 -13.90
N GLN A 62 -1.62 -4.20 -13.66
CA GLN A 62 -0.65 -4.23 -12.56
C GLN A 62 -1.43 -4.50 -11.25
N SER A 63 -0.94 -5.44 -10.47
CA SER A 63 -1.65 -5.92 -9.28
C SER A 63 -0.73 -5.91 -8.06
N LYS A 64 -1.19 -5.28 -6.98
CA LYS A 64 -0.42 -5.11 -5.75
C LYS A 64 -1.27 -5.36 -4.52
N SER A 65 -0.61 -5.66 -3.40
CA SER A 65 -1.23 -5.70 -2.09
C SER A 65 -1.18 -4.34 -1.43
N TYR A 66 -2.28 -3.95 -0.80
CA TYR A 66 -2.40 -2.73 -0.01
C TYR A 66 -2.78 -3.10 1.42
N VAL A 67 -2.11 -2.52 2.38
CA VAL A 67 -2.30 -2.80 3.81
C VAL A 67 -2.62 -1.52 4.55
N TRP A 68 -3.58 -1.58 5.46
CA TRP A 68 -3.96 -0.45 6.29
C TRP A 68 -2.85 -0.11 7.28
N VAL A 69 -2.59 1.18 7.49
CA VAL A 69 -1.50 1.65 8.37
C VAL A 69 -1.65 1.15 9.81
N GLY A 70 -2.88 1.01 10.31
CA GLY A 70 -3.16 0.43 11.64
C GLY A 70 -2.67 -1.02 11.74
N ASP A 71 -3.01 -1.84 10.74
CA ASP A 71 -2.56 -3.24 10.67
C ASP A 71 -1.03 -3.35 10.62
N VAL A 72 -0.36 -2.39 9.96
CA VAL A 72 1.11 -2.32 9.93
C VAL A 72 1.67 -2.00 11.31
N VAL A 73 1.09 -1.03 12.02
CA VAL A 73 1.52 -0.67 13.39
C VAL A 73 1.37 -1.87 14.32
N GLU A 74 0.24 -2.57 14.26
CA GLU A 74 0.01 -3.77 15.05
C GLU A 74 1.01 -4.89 14.72
N ALA A 75 1.33 -5.12 13.44
CA ALA A 75 2.34 -6.08 13.03
C ALA A 75 3.71 -5.76 13.64
N VAL A 76 4.10 -4.48 13.64
CA VAL A 76 5.38 -4.02 14.21
C VAL A 76 5.42 -4.25 15.73
N LEU A 77 4.36 -3.85 16.44
CA LEU A 77 4.27 -4.02 17.90
C LEU A 77 4.25 -5.50 18.30
N LEU A 78 3.48 -6.31 17.57
CA LEU A 78 3.41 -7.76 17.83
C LEU A 78 4.76 -8.45 17.59
N ALA A 79 5.43 -8.14 16.48
CA ALA A 79 6.75 -8.68 16.18
C ALA A 79 7.78 -8.22 17.23
N HIS A 80 7.73 -6.94 17.65
CA HIS A 80 8.59 -6.42 18.69
C HIS A 80 8.44 -7.19 20.02
N ALA A 81 7.22 -7.48 20.43
CA ALA A 81 6.92 -8.19 21.66
C ALA A 81 7.30 -9.69 21.61
N ASN A 82 7.21 -10.31 20.43
CA ASN A 82 7.32 -11.76 20.26
C ASN A 82 8.60 -12.24 19.56
N ARG A 83 9.55 -11.35 19.27
CA ARG A 83 10.81 -11.74 18.62
C ARG A 83 11.61 -12.72 19.49
N ARG A 84 12.17 -13.74 18.83
CA ARG A 84 12.92 -14.84 19.49
C ARG A 84 14.41 -14.85 19.17
N ARG A 85 14.83 -14.09 18.14
CA ARG A 85 16.21 -14.05 17.64
C ARG A 85 16.76 -12.63 17.77
N PRO A 86 18.09 -12.45 17.76
CA PRO A 86 18.70 -11.13 17.75
C PRO A 86 18.20 -10.28 16.57
N PHE A 87 18.08 -10.91 15.38
CA PHE A 87 17.52 -10.27 14.18
C PHE A 87 16.42 -11.12 13.56
N GLU A 88 15.33 -10.48 13.16
CA GLU A 88 14.24 -11.10 12.42
C GLU A 88 13.71 -10.17 11.32
N ALA A 89 13.35 -10.75 10.17
CA ALA A 89 12.69 -10.03 9.09
C ALA A 89 11.28 -10.57 8.85
N PHE A 90 10.31 -9.65 8.68
CA PHE A 90 8.91 -9.97 8.47
C PHE A 90 8.37 -9.29 7.22
N ASN A 91 7.66 -10.04 6.38
CA ASN A 91 6.82 -9.46 5.37
C ASN A 91 5.44 -9.17 5.96
N VAL A 92 4.87 -8.02 5.65
CA VAL A 92 3.54 -7.60 6.11
C VAL A 92 2.71 -7.19 4.91
N ALA A 93 1.78 -8.04 4.53
CA ALA A 93 0.84 -7.84 3.44
C ALA A 93 -0.45 -8.61 3.73
N THR A 94 -1.56 -8.14 3.18
CA THR A 94 -2.90 -8.72 3.42
C THR A 94 -3.06 -10.12 2.86
N GLY A 95 -2.33 -10.45 1.77
CA GLY A 95 -2.45 -11.75 1.08
C GLY A 95 -3.45 -11.73 -0.06
N ASP A 96 -4.28 -10.70 -0.18
CA ASP A 96 -5.11 -10.38 -1.33
C ASP A 96 -4.49 -9.27 -2.19
N TYR A 97 -5.03 -9.05 -3.37
CA TYR A 97 -4.46 -8.17 -4.38
C TYR A 97 -5.56 -7.47 -5.16
N ILE A 98 -5.26 -6.25 -5.63
CA ILE A 98 -6.18 -5.44 -6.42
C ILE A 98 -5.43 -4.87 -7.63
N THR A 99 -6.09 -4.82 -8.79
CA THR A 99 -5.55 -4.24 -10.01
C THR A 99 -5.70 -2.72 -10.01
N VAL A 100 -4.91 -2.05 -10.85
CA VAL A 100 -5.00 -0.59 -11.01
C VAL A 100 -6.36 -0.17 -11.57
N THR A 101 -6.97 -0.98 -12.46
CA THR A 101 -8.33 -0.72 -12.96
C THR A 101 -9.37 -0.81 -11.84
N GLU A 102 -9.32 -1.84 -10.99
CA GLU A 102 -10.22 -1.96 -9.84
C GLU A 102 -10.04 -0.82 -8.83
N ILE A 103 -8.82 -0.28 -8.69
CA ILE A 103 -8.58 0.92 -7.87
C ILE A 103 -9.22 2.16 -8.52
N ALA A 104 -9.21 2.27 -9.84
CA ALA A 104 -9.90 3.36 -10.54
C ALA A 104 -11.42 3.29 -10.35
N ASP A 105 -12.01 2.08 -10.45
CA ASP A 105 -13.43 1.87 -10.18
C ASP A 105 -13.79 2.23 -8.74
N LEU A 106 -12.93 1.86 -7.79
CA LEU A 106 -13.11 2.19 -6.37
C LEU A 106 -13.06 3.71 -6.14
N ALA A 107 -12.14 4.42 -6.79
CA ALA A 107 -12.05 5.88 -6.69
C ALA A 107 -13.29 6.57 -7.28
N CYS A 108 -13.84 6.04 -8.40
CA CYS A 108 -15.12 6.51 -8.94
C CYS A 108 -16.24 6.32 -7.91
N ALA A 109 -16.35 5.13 -7.31
CA ALA A 109 -17.38 4.81 -6.32
C ALA A 109 -17.31 5.76 -5.10
N CYS A 110 -16.13 6.01 -4.54
CA CYS A 110 -15.94 6.95 -3.42
C CYS A 110 -16.38 8.40 -3.78
N LEU A 111 -16.28 8.77 -5.06
CA LEU A 111 -16.71 10.08 -5.55
C LEU A 111 -18.18 10.11 -6.03
N GLY A 112 -18.91 9.00 -5.93
CA GLY A 112 -20.28 8.89 -6.43
C GLY A 112 -20.41 8.92 -7.95
N LEU A 113 -19.33 8.58 -8.68
CA LEU A 113 -19.28 8.54 -10.14
C LEU A 113 -19.60 7.11 -10.64
N ASP A 114 -20.32 6.99 -11.76
CA ASP A 114 -20.44 5.73 -12.49
C ASP A 114 -19.14 5.48 -13.28
N SER A 115 -18.37 4.47 -12.89
CA SER A 115 -17.09 4.13 -13.53
C SER A 115 -17.23 3.86 -15.04
N ARG A 116 -18.41 3.41 -15.51
CA ARG A 116 -18.71 3.19 -16.93
C ARG A 116 -18.90 4.47 -17.71
N ALA A 117 -19.22 5.58 -17.05
CA ALA A 117 -19.32 6.90 -17.67
C ALA A 117 -17.98 7.64 -17.69
N VAL A 118 -17.00 7.21 -16.89
CA VAL A 118 -15.65 7.77 -16.87
C VAL A 118 -14.78 7.13 -17.95
N ARG A 119 -14.18 7.94 -18.81
CA ARG A 119 -13.25 7.45 -19.82
C ARG A 119 -11.87 7.17 -19.20
N TYR A 120 -11.48 5.89 -19.07
CA TYR A 120 -10.13 5.51 -18.68
C TYR A 120 -9.17 5.58 -19.87
N GLU A 121 -8.12 6.36 -19.74
CA GLU A 121 -7.07 6.57 -20.75
C GLU A 121 -5.80 5.84 -20.30
N TYR A 122 -5.63 4.60 -20.76
CA TYR A 122 -4.46 3.78 -20.44
C TYR A 122 -3.26 4.22 -21.28
N THR A 123 -2.08 4.39 -20.63
CA THR A 123 -0.85 4.73 -21.36
C THR A 123 -0.22 3.54 -22.05
N GLY A 124 -0.71 2.33 -21.80
CA GLY A 124 -0.17 1.08 -22.34
C GLY A 124 1.09 0.60 -21.62
N GLY A 125 1.49 -0.64 -21.94
CA GLY A 125 2.60 -1.32 -21.31
C GLY A 125 2.23 -1.99 -19.97
N ASP A 126 3.08 -2.91 -19.52
CA ASP A 126 2.90 -3.70 -18.32
C ASP A 126 3.24 -2.95 -17.01
N ARG A 127 3.79 -1.73 -17.12
CA ARG A 127 4.29 -0.92 -15.99
C ARG A 127 3.67 0.47 -15.96
N GLY A 128 3.40 0.96 -14.77
CA GLY A 128 2.95 2.33 -14.57
C GLY A 128 4.06 3.37 -14.76
N TRP A 129 5.30 3.01 -14.46
CA TRP A 129 6.49 3.85 -14.62
C TRP A 129 7.76 2.99 -14.71
N LYS A 130 8.89 3.57 -15.12
CA LYS A 130 10.14 2.83 -15.44
C LYS A 130 10.67 1.92 -14.30
N GLY A 131 10.47 2.30 -13.05
CA GLY A 131 10.89 1.53 -11.86
C GLY A 131 9.78 0.72 -11.22
N ASP A 132 8.61 0.63 -11.85
CA ASP A 132 7.48 -0.12 -11.30
C ASP A 132 7.73 -1.63 -11.37
N VAL A 133 7.24 -2.33 -10.34
CA VAL A 133 7.20 -3.80 -10.30
C VAL A 133 5.72 -4.20 -10.45
N PRO A 134 5.31 -4.72 -11.62
CA PRO A 134 3.90 -4.97 -11.93
C PRO A 134 3.21 -5.93 -10.96
N ILE A 135 3.95 -6.94 -10.51
CA ILE A 135 3.44 -7.99 -9.61
C ILE A 135 4.41 -8.15 -8.44
N VAL A 136 3.89 -7.98 -7.22
CA VAL A 136 4.60 -8.26 -5.97
C VAL A 136 3.74 -9.18 -5.12
N ARG A 137 4.30 -10.34 -4.76
CA ARG A 137 3.65 -11.33 -3.90
C ARG A 137 4.52 -11.54 -2.66
N LEU A 138 4.09 -11.01 -1.52
CA LEU A 138 4.79 -11.16 -0.24
C LEU A 138 4.16 -12.30 0.55
N ASN A 139 4.97 -13.28 0.95
CA ASN A 139 4.56 -14.29 1.90
C ASN A 139 4.62 -13.72 3.32
N SER A 140 3.48 -13.59 3.99
CA SER A 140 3.32 -13.04 5.34
C SER A 140 3.14 -14.14 6.42
N GLU A 141 3.38 -15.41 6.12
CA GLU A 141 3.19 -16.52 7.07
C GLU A 141 3.95 -16.32 8.38
N ARG A 142 5.16 -15.77 8.30
CA ARG A 142 6.00 -15.56 9.48
C ARG A 142 5.39 -14.58 10.48
N ILE A 143 4.84 -13.45 10.04
CA ILE A 143 4.15 -12.53 10.95
C ILE A 143 2.81 -13.10 11.41
N ARG A 144 2.12 -13.82 10.53
CA ARG A 144 0.85 -14.52 10.87
C ARG A 144 1.06 -15.62 11.90
N SER A 145 2.20 -16.31 11.91
CA SER A 145 2.52 -17.32 12.94
C SER A 145 2.70 -16.73 14.34
N LEU A 146 2.90 -15.41 14.45
CA LEU A 146 2.89 -14.69 15.72
C LEU A 146 1.48 -14.28 16.18
N GLY A 147 0.44 -14.56 15.36
CA GLY A 147 -0.96 -14.20 15.63
C GLY A 147 -1.46 -12.96 14.89
N TRP A 148 -0.63 -12.30 14.08
CA TRP A 148 -1.07 -11.13 13.31
C TRP A 148 -2.11 -11.50 12.26
N LYS A 149 -3.14 -10.67 12.17
CA LYS A 149 -4.16 -10.71 11.12
C LYS A 149 -4.44 -9.28 10.67
N ASN A 150 -4.55 -9.08 9.35
CA ASN A 150 -5.06 -7.81 8.86
C ASN A 150 -6.57 -7.70 9.15
N GLU A 151 -7.02 -6.56 9.60
CA GLU A 151 -8.45 -6.29 9.82
C GLU A 151 -9.17 -5.95 8.52
N ARG A 152 -8.42 -5.42 7.53
CA ARG A 152 -8.95 -4.97 6.23
C ARG A 152 -8.34 -5.75 5.07
N SER A 153 -9.17 -6.07 4.08
CA SER A 153 -8.70 -6.46 2.75
C SER A 153 -8.03 -5.30 2.02
N CYS A 154 -7.33 -5.55 0.92
CA CYS A 154 -6.76 -4.50 0.06
C CYS A 154 -7.81 -3.48 -0.37
N LYS A 155 -8.99 -3.95 -0.75
CA LYS A 155 -10.08 -3.10 -1.23
C LYS A 155 -10.61 -2.20 -0.11
N GLU A 156 -10.85 -2.75 1.08
CA GLU A 156 -11.32 -2.00 2.25
C GLU A 156 -10.28 -0.98 2.72
N ALA A 157 -8.99 -1.35 2.77
CA ALA A 157 -7.92 -0.44 3.15
C ALA A 157 -7.80 0.75 2.19
N LEU A 158 -7.92 0.51 0.87
CA LEU A 158 -7.92 1.56 -0.14
C LEU A 158 -9.17 2.43 -0.05
N HIS A 159 -10.35 1.83 0.10
CA HIS A 159 -11.61 2.54 0.26
C HIS A 159 -11.54 3.50 1.45
N ASP A 160 -11.19 3.00 2.64
CA ASP A 160 -11.11 3.81 3.86
C ASP A 160 -10.05 4.92 3.74
N SER A 161 -8.95 4.64 3.03
CA SER A 161 -7.93 5.66 2.75
C SER A 161 -8.46 6.76 1.83
N MET A 162 -9.22 6.42 0.77
CA MET A 162 -9.82 7.38 -0.15
C MET A 162 -10.92 8.21 0.53
N GLU A 163 -11.79 7.58 1.31
CA GLU A 163 -12.80 8.31 2.10
C GLU A 163 -12.15 9.30 3.08
N ALA A 164 -11.09 8.88 3.77
CA ALA A 164 -10.35 9.78 4.66
C ALA A 164 -9.73 10.98 3.92
N MET A 165 -9.27 10.79 2.66
CA MET A 165 -8.80 11.89 1.81
C MET A 165 -9.93 12.84 1.44
N LEU A 166 -11.12 12.31 1.13
CA LEU A 166 -12.29 13.13 0.81
C LEU A 166 -12.76 13.94 2.03
N ASP A 167 -12.72 13.37 3.22
CA ASP A 167 -13.00 14.07 4.47
C ASP A 167 -11.99 15.18 4.76
N ASP A 168 -10.70 14.92 4.53
CA ASP A 168 -9.63 15.92 4.66
C ASP A 168 -9.82 17.06 3.64
N ALA A 169 -10.26 16.73 2.42
CA ALA A 169 -10.56 17.73 1.40
C ALA A 169 -11.78 18.59 1.78
N ARG A 170 -12.87 17.98 2.29
CA ARG A 170 -14.05 18.70 2.78
C ARG A 170 -13.70 19.63 3.94
N ALA A 171 -12.74 19.23 4.78
CA ALA A 171 -12.26 20.02 5.91
C ALA A 171 -11.17 21.06 5.54
N GLY A 172 -10.87 21.25 4.24
CA GLY A 172 -9.86 22.19 3.76
C GLY A 172 -8.40 21.82 4.12
N ARG A 173 -8.17 20.56 4.49
CA ARG A 173 -6.83 20.05 4.83
C ARG A 173 -6.11 19.41 3.65
N PHE A 174 -6.76 19.35 2.52
CA PHE A 174 -6.27 18.69 1.31
C PHE A 174 -6.67 19.52 0.08
N ASP A 175 -5.68 20.16 -0.55
CA ASP A 175 -5.87 20.84 -1.83
C ASP A 175 -5.77 19.82 -2.97
N ALA A 176 -6.88 19.58 -3.62
CA ALA A 176 -7.00 18.67 -4.76
C ALA A 176 -7.05 19.43 -6.08
#